data_b7be9e4664a7887ade85a6811106c6e5
#
_entry.id   b7be9e4664a7887ade85a6811106c6e5
#
_cell.length_a   1.000
_cell.length_b   1.000
_cell.length_c   1.000
_cell.angle_alpha   90.00
_cell.angle_beta   90.00
_cell.angle_gamma   90.00
#
_symmetry.space_group_name_H-M   'P 1'
#
loop_
_entity.id
_entity.type
_entity.pdbx_description
1 polymer ?
#
loop_
_entity_poly.entity_id
_entity_poly.type
_entity_poly.pdbx_seq_one_letter_code
_entity_poly.pdbx_strand_id
1 'polypeptide(L)'
;MLRWCLGVCVLVFAIPSAHAQLDIFEKPKNNPPPQRRGFTFGTFKVGGNSGRKQMNQGQRLYAQGNYQAASLKFFLVVSQMSGSRWFQTAEFQLAKCLYRMGLYHAALDYFTGIIRTGASHRHFRSSLSWVILISRRLKNESMFLGKLKRFRTADFPRKYRNELFYLLGKYYFQNKKLPLARRLKLALKLLLQVQSRQAKFYARAQYVIGVIYALANQANNAARAFRLAATSARRIKNKKMQRNILELSVLALARIHYGAKHFKAAISYYRLIERKSGRWLDVLFERAWAHLRRGQYGHTLGILHSLDSPYFRNEYFPEVGILRAVSFFERCRYKRVKKIITTYLRRYRPLVSSINSFLTRNPSPQRAYITLRNLRNQESASGLDDDPSAQMFQRLLKLTFKDKKVRLLFDYIKEITRELQVIQQSRSLWRGSALGRLLQKRLKQERMAKVSEAGSRAQSRFRAAKNELAELISQALKIQYETLGAEKALLQASASQQGSFTMKSSRRRKRNRITVAAPDDYVFWPFQGEYWVDELGFYRYRVRGECKK
;
A
#
# COMPACT_ATOMS: atom_id res chain seq x y z
N MET A 1 9.01 -34.41 -13.51
CA MET A 1 7.65 -33.80 -13.40
C MET A 1 7.59 -32.58 -12.45
N LEU A 2 8.55 -32.36 -11.57
CA LEU A 2 8.59 -31.20 -10.63
C LEU A 2 8.92 -29.83 -11.29
N ARG A 3 9.27 -29.78 -12.57
CA ARG A 3 9.58 -28.52 -13.27
C ARG A 3 8.37 -27.57 -13.43
N TRP A 4 7.15 -28.06 -13.30
CA TRP A 4 5.91 -27.28 -13.48
C TRP A 4 5.48 -26.52 -12.22
N CYS A 5 5.67 -27.04 -11.02
CA CYS A 5 5.37 -26.30 -9.77
C CYS A 5 6.23 -25.06 -9.57
N LEU A 6 7.43 -25.02 -10.16
CA LEU A 6 8.34 -23.88 -10.11
C LEU A 6 8.00 -22.75 -11.10
N GLY A 7 7.21 -23.06 -12.15
CA GLY A 7 6.79 -22.09 -13.17
C GLY A 7 5.70 -21.13 -12.69
N VAL A 8 4.79 -21.59 -11.84
CA VAL A 8 3.66 -20.79 -11.32
C VAL A 8 4.14 -19.76 -10.28
N CYS A 9 5.20 -20.07 -9.52
CA CYS A 9 5.78 -19.14 -8.55
C CYS A 9 6.48 -17.91 -9.20
N VAL A 10 6.86 -17.97 -10.48
CA VAL A 10 7.50 -16.83 -11.17
C VAL A 10 6.51 -15.70 -11.47
N LEU A 11 5.21 -15.99 -11.60
CA LEU A 11 4.17 -14.97 -11.83
C LEU A 11 3.77 -14.20 -10.56
N VAL A 12 4.01 -14.76 -9.37
CA VAL A 12 3.71 -14.10 -8.09
C VAL A 12 4.78 -13.06 -7.72
N PHE A 13 6.00 -13.18 -8.25
CA PHE A 13 7.07 -12.20 -8.04
C PHE A 13 7.11 -11.03 -9.04
N ALA A 14 6.05 -10.82 -9.81
CA ALA A 14 5.85 -9.54 -10.47
C ALA A 14 5.54 -8.48 -9.40
N ILE A 15 6.60 -8.11 -8.65
CA ILE A 15 6.62 -6.98 -7.72
C ILE A 15 5.40 -6.97 -6.78
N PRO A 16 5.39 -7.70 -5.68
CA PRO A 16 4.61 -7.27 -4.55
C PRO A 16 5.39 -6.16 -3.85
N SER A 17 5.45 -4.97 -4.47
CA SER A 17 5.43 -3.80 -3.62
C SER A 17 4.12 -3.92 -2.86
N ALA A 18 4.07 -3.62 -1.57
CA ALA A 18 2.86 -3.51 -0.78
C ALA A 18 1.80 -2.55 -1.39
N HIS A 19 1.87 -2.28 -2.68
CA HIS A 19 1.08 -1.34 -3.46
C HIS A 19 0.77 -1.77 -4.89
N ALA A 20 1.16 -2.97 -5.33
CA ALA A 20 0.85 -3.46 -6.67
C ALA A 20 0.13 -4.82 -6.60
N GLN A 21 -0.98 -4.85 -5.89
CA GLN A 21 -1.94 -5.91 -6.12
C GLN A 21 -2.78 -5.53 -7.32
N LEU A 22 -2.81 -6.44 -8.26
CA LEU A 22 -3.63 -6.43 -9.45
C LEU A 22 -5.10 -6.24 -9.06
N ASP A 23 -5.64 -5.05 -9.31
CA ASP A 23 -7.08 -4.85 -9.36
C ASP A 23 -7.56 -5.47 -10.67
N ILE A 24 -8.03 -6.70 -10.63
CA ILE A 24 -8.93 -7.25 -11.62
C ILE A 24 -10.29 -6.61 -11.32
N PHE A 25 -10.66 -5.57 -12.06
CA PHE A 25 -11.97 -4.94 -11.93
C PHE A 25 -12.66 -4.80 -13.26
N GLU A 26 -13.87 -5.38 -13.30
CA GLU A 26 -14.92 -4.99 -14.21
C GLU A 26 -15.09 -3.46 -14.22
N LYS A 27 -15.26 -2.92 -15.41
CA LYS A 27 -15.55 -1.52 -15.65
C LYS A 27 -16.82 -1.11 -14.90
N PRO A 28 -16.79 -0.15 -13.98
CA PRO A 28 -18.02 0.51 -13.60
C PRO A 28 -18.54 1.23 -14.85
N LYS A 29 -19.81 0.98 -15.21
CA LYS A 29 -20.53 1.67 -16.26
C LYS A 29 -20.27 3.17 -16.15
N ASN A 30 -19.82 3.77 -17.26
CA ASN A 30 -19.58 5.20 -17.40
C ASN A 30 -20.88 5.98 -17.16
N ASN A 31 -21.08 6.44 -15.93
CA ASN A 31 -21.85 7.64 -15.74
C ASN A 31 -20.85 8.81 -15.80
N PRO A 32 -21.01 9.74 -16.76
CA PRO A 32 -20.18 10.94 -16.78
C PRO A 32 -20.33 11.66 -15.44
N PRO A 33 -19.26 12.21 -14.89
CA PRO A 33 -19.36 13.01 -13.67
C PRO A 33 -20.38 14.13 -13.95
N PRO A 34 -21.28 14.43 -13.00
CA PRO A 34 -22.28 15.48 -13.21
C PRO A 34 -21.55 16.74 -13.64
N GLN A 35 -21.83 17.18 -14.86
CA GLN A 35 -21.40 18.48 -15.33
C GLN A 35 -21.88 19.48 -14.26
N ARG A 36 -20.96 20.31 -13.76
CA ARG A 36 -21.39 21.48 -12.98
C ARG A 36 -22.29 22.30 -13.92
N ARG A 37 -23.59 22.12 -13.82
CA ARG A 37 -24.52 23.14 -14.23
C ARG A 37 -24.14 24.33 -13.38
N GLY A 38 -23.55 25.36 -13.99
CA GLY A 38 -23.41 26.64 -13.36
C GLY A 38 -24.81 26.98 -12.81
N PHE A 39 -24.93 27.16 -11.51
CA PHE A 39 -26.14 27.72 -10.98
C PHE A 39 -26.26 29.12 -11.57
N THR A 40 -27.06 29.27 -12.60
CA THR A 40 -27.62 30.54 -13.01
C THR A 40 -28.62 30.93 -11.92
N PHE A 41 -28.13 31.53 -10.84
CA PHE A 41 -28.95 32.42 -10.05
C PHE A 41 -29.30 33.56 -11.00
N GLY A 42 -30.60 33.92 -11.05
CA GLY A 42 -31.07 34.98 -11.89
C GLY A 42 -30.13 36.18 -11.85
N THR A 43 -29.75 36.67 -13.02
CA THR A 43 -28.85 37.82 -13.19
C THR A 43 -29.51 39.09 -12.68
N PHE A 44 -29.41 39.34 -11.38
CA PHE A 44 -29.60 40.69 -10.87
C PHE A 44 -28.39 41.51 -11.29
N LYS A 45 -28.56 42.46 -12.21
CA LYS A 45 -27.56 43.50 -12.51
C LYS A 45 -27.42 44.39 -11.27
N VAL A 46 -26.56 44.01 -10.35
CA VAL A 46 -26.18 44.85 -9.21
C VAL A 46 -25.08 45.78 -9.68
N GLY A 47 -25.28 47.10 -9.55
CA GLY A 47 -24.38 48.15 -10.04
C GLY A 47 -22.95 48.01 -9.48
N GLY A 48 -21.92 48.44 -10.25
CA GLY A 48 -20.50 48.25 -9.97
C GLY A 48 -19.99 48.71 -8.59
N ASN A 49 -20.68 49.66 -7.94
CA ASN A 49 -20.38 50.13 -6.58
C ASN A 49 -20.68 49.10 -5.48
N SER A 50 -21.68 48.25 -5.67
CA SER A 50 -22.04 47.23 -4.68
C SER A 50 -20.95 46.17 -4.53
N GLY A 51 -20.30 45.72 -5.64
CA GLY A 51 -19.23 44.77 -5.59
C GLY A 51 -18.00 45.27 -4.83
N ARG A 52 -17.63 46.55 -5.05
CA ARG A 52 -16.52 47.20 -4.32
C ARG A 52 -16.83 47.27 -2.82
N LYS A 53 -18.04 47.66 -2.43
CA LYS A 53 -18.48 47.73 -1.04
C LYS A 53 -18.37 46.36 -0.34
N GLN A 54 -18.89 45.29 -0.97
CA GLN A 54 -18.80 43.93 -0.41
C GLN A 54 -17.34 43.44 -0.30
N MET A 55 -16.50 43.73 -1.29
CA MET A 55 -15.08 43.37 -1.26
C MET A 55 -14.34 44.06 -0.11
N ASN A 56 -14.51 45.37 0.04
CA ASN A 56 -13.88 46.14 1.11
C ASN A 56 -14.35 45.69 2.50
N GLN A 57 -15.64 45.46 2.68
CA GLN A 57 -16.17 44.91 3.93
C GLN A 57 -15.60 43.51 4.22
N GLY A 58 -15.57 42.62 3.22
CA GLY A 58 -14.99 41.28 3.34
C GLY A 58 -13.53 41.32 3.74
N GLN A 59 -12.75 42.24 3.16
CA GLN A 59 -11.33 42.41 3.49
C GLN A 59 -11.10 42.91 4.92
N ARG A 60 -11.88 43.88 5.37
CA ARG A 60 -11.86 44.38 6.77
C ARG A 60 -12.18 43.26 7.77
N LEU A 61 -13.25 42.51 7.54
CA LEU A 61 -13.65 41.38 8.36
C LEU A 61 -12.58 40.26 8.36
N TYR A 62 -11.93 39.99 7.23
CA TYR A 62 -10.84 39.04 7.12
C TYR A 62 -9.61 39.48 7.95
N ALA A 63 -9.25 40.76 7.88
CA ALA A 63 -8.15 41.33 8.68
C ALA A 63 -8.44 41.26 10.19
N GLN A 64 -9.70 41.41 10.59
CA GLN A 64 -10.18 41.26 11.98
C GLN A 64 -10.29 39.80 12.44
N GLY A 65 -9.95 38.81 11.58
CA GLY A 65 -10.09 37.40 11.93
C GLY A 65 -11.52 36.83 11.86
N ASN A 66 -12.50 37.65 11.53
CA ASN A 66 -13.89 37.20 11.40
C ASN A 66 -14.14 36.54 10.04
N TYR A 67 -13.57 35.33 9.87
CA TYR A 67 -13.58 34.59 8.60
C TYR A 67 -14.99 34.14 8.20
N GLN A 68 -15.89 33.89 9.16
CA GLN A 68 -17.28 33.53 8.88
C GLN A 68 -17.98 34.68 8.16
N ALA A 69 -18.00 35.86 8.76
CA ALA A 69 -18.65 37.04 8.16
C ALA A 69 -17.96 37.46 6.85
N ALA A 70 -16.63 37.44 6.79
CA ALA A 70 -15.87 37.72 5.58
C ALA A 70 -16.27 36.79 4.43
N SER A 71 -16.42 35.49 4.71
CA SER A 71 -16.78 34.48 3.70
C SER A 71 -18.16 34.76 3.08
N LEU A 72 -19.11 35.25 3.84
CA LEU A 72 -20.44 35.62 3.32
C LEU A 72 -20.35 36.80 2.35
N LYS A 73 -19.53 37.81 2.69
CA LYS A 73 -19.35 39.00 1.80
C LYS A 73 -18.69 38.60 0.49
N PHE A 74 -17.65 37.78 0.53
CA PHE A 74 -17.02 37.27 -0.70
C PHE A 74 -17.94 36.34 -1.49
N PHE A 75 -18.73 35.50 -0.80
CA PHE A 75 -19.69 34.60 -1.45
C PHE A 75 -20.80 35.35 -2.19
N LEU A 76 -21.29 36.49 -1.68
CA LEU A 76 -22.25 37.33 -2.38
C LEU A 76 -21.69 37.79 -3.74
N VAL A 77 -20.41 38.23 -3.79
CA VAL A 77 -19.77 38.61 -5.05
C VAL A 77 -19.63 37.42 -6.00
N VAL A 78 -19.25 36.25 -5.48
CA VAL A 78 -19.08 35.01 -6.28
C VAL A 78 -20.43 34.51 -6.82
N SER A 79 -21.49 34.62 -6.06
CA SER A 79 -22.81 34.07 -6.44
C SER A 79 -23.65 35.02 -7.33
N GLN A 80 -23.53 36.32 -7.12
CA GLN A 80 -24.41 37.31 -7.77
C GLN A 80 -23.71 38.17 -8.81
N MET A 81 -22.36 38.22 -8.83
CA MET A 81 -21.59 39.16 -9.65
C MET A 81 -20.51 38.44 -10.48
N SER A 82 -20.86 37.34 -11.14
CA SER A 82 -19.92 36.46 -11.88
C SER A 82 -19.17 37.17 -13.02
N GLY A 83 -19.75 38.20 -13.63
CA GLY A 83 -19.14 39.04 -14.67
C GLY A 83 -18.34 40.24 -14.14
N SER A 84 -18.30 40.47 -12.84
CA SER A 84 -17.59 41.65 -12.29
C SER A 84 -16.09 41.46 -12.23
N ARG A 85 -15.33 42.59 -12.35
CA ARG A 85 -13.88 42.61 -12.13
C ARG A 85 -13.45 42.07 -10.76
N TRP A 86 -14.37 42.02 -9.80
CA TRP A 86 -14.13 41.57 -8.44
C TRP A 86 -14.29 40.06 -8.25
N PHE A 87 -14.96 39.36 -9.18
CA PHE A 87 -15.30 37.93 -9.09
C PHE A 87 -14.09 37.05 -8.79
N GLN A 88 -13.04 37.16 -9.60
CA GLN A 88 -11.84 36.31 -9.45
C GLN A 88 -11.14 36.53 -8.11
N THR A 89 -11.12 37.78 -7.62
CA THR A 89 -10.50 38.09 -6.33
C THR A 89 -11.40 37.60 -5.18
N ALA A 90 -12.71 37.75 -5.30
CA ALA A 90 -13.67 37.25 -4.31
C ALA A 90 -13.61 35.72 -4.18
N GLU A 91 -13.57 34.99 -5.30
CA GLU A 91 -13.43 33.52 -5.30
C GLU A 91 -12.15 33.07 -4.56
N PHE A 92 -11.03 33.75 -4.83
CA PHE A 92 -9.76 33.46 -4.16
C PHE A 92 -9.80 33.79 -2.67
N GLN A 93 -10.38 34.93 -2.27
CA GLN A 93 -10.48 35.32 -0.86
C GLN A 93 -11.48 34.43 -0.10
N LEU A 94 -12.60 34.02 -0.73
CA LEU A 94 -13.53 33.05 -0.16
C LEU A 94 -12.80 31.73 0.15
N ALA A 95 -12.00 31.20 -0.78
CA ALA A 95 -11.22 29.99 -0.57
C ALA A 95 -10.25 30.14 0.61
N LYS A 96 -9.63 31.32 0.80
CA LYS A 96 -8.77 31.61 1.95
C LYS A 96 -9.56 31.65 3.26
N CYS A 97 -10.76 32.24 3.29
CA CYS A 97 -11.62 32.23 4.47
C CYS A 97 -11.95 30.80 4.90
N LEU A 98 -12.38 29.96 3.97
CA LEU A 98 -12.71 28.56 4.24
C LEU A 98 -11.49 27.79 4.80
N TYR A 99 -10.31 28.03 4.27
CA TYR A 99 -9.06 27.46 4.82
C TYR A 99 -8.81 27.91 6.28
N ARG A 100 -8.97 29.21 6.57
CA ARG A 100 -8.81 29.76 7.92
C ARG A 100 -9.84 29.21 8.91
N MET A 101 -11.05 28.89 8.43
CA MET A 101 -12.10 28.24 9.22
C MET A 101 -11.85 26.74 9.45
N GLY A 102 -10.78 26.16 8.89
CA GLY A 102 -10.50 24.73 8.98
C GLY A 102 -11.30 23.86 8.00
N LEU A 103 -12.02 24.47 7.07
CA LEU A 103 -12.79 23.78 6.02
C LEU A 103 -11.90 23.51 4.80
N TYR A 104 -10.94 22.58 4.97
CA TYR A 104 -9.86 22.34 4.00
C TYR A 104 -10.35 21.74 2.69
N HIS A 105 -11.32 20.80 2.73
CA HIS A 105 -11.86 20.19 1.51
C HIS A 105 -12.71 21.22 0.74
N ALA A 106 -13.50 22.01 1.44
CA ALA A 106 -14.25 23.10 0.83
C ALA A 106 -13.31 24.14 0.19
N ALA A 107 -12.26 24.56 0.90
CA ALA A 107 -11.24 25.47 0.36
C ALA A 107 -10.53 24.88 -0.87
N LEU A 108 -10.17 23.59 -0.81
CA LEU A 108 -9.53 22.88 -1.92
C LEU A 108 -10.43 22.86 -3.17
N ASP A 109 -11.74 22.72 -3.00
CA ASP A 109 -12.68 22.71 -4.12
C ASP A 109 -12.74 24.08 -4.81
N TYR A 110 -12.75 25.18 -4.07
CA TYR A 110 -12.66 26.52 -4.63
C TYR A 110 -11.32 26.78 -5.32
N PHE A 111 -10.19 26.51 -4.67
CA PHE A 111 -8.88 26.69 -5.31
C PHE A 111 -8.71 25.81 -6.55
N THR A 112 -9.23 24.60 -6.55
CA THR A 112 -9.21 23.76 -7.76
C THR A 112 -10.20 24.23 -8.82
N GLY A 113 -11.26 24.93 -8.45
CA GLY A 113 -12.13 25.67 -9.36
C GLY A 113 -11.34 26.72 -10.14
N ILE A 114 -10.63 27.59 -9.41
CA ILE A 114 -9.75 28.62 -9.99
C ILE A 114 -8.70 27.99 -10.92
N ILE A 115 -8.07 26.90 -10.50
CA ILE A 115 -7.09 26.20 -11.34
C ILE A 115 -7.73 25.67 -12.64
N ARG A 116 -8.99 25.25 -12.63
CA ARG A 116 -9.67 24.75 -13.84
C ARG A 116 -9.88 25.83 -14.89
N THR A 117 -10.07 27.11 -14.51
CA THR A 117 -10.20 28.21 -15.44
C THR A 117 -8.89 28.52 -16.18
N GLY A 118 -7.75 28.08 -15.64
CA GLY A 118 -6.45 28.18 -16.30
C GLY A 118 -5.69 29.47 -15.99
N ALA A 119 -4.66 29.72 -16.80
CA ALA A 119 -3.74 30.86 -16.62
C ALA A 119 -4.41 32.24 -16.81
N SER A 120 -5.59 32.29 -17.42
CA SER A 120 -6.39 33.51 -17.56
C SER A 120 -6.94 34.02 -16.23
N HIS A 121 -7.04 33.16 -15.22
CA HIS A 121 -7.49 33.58 -13.90
C HIS A 121 -6.34 34.28 -13.14
N ARG A 122 -6.57 35.51 -12.69
CA ARG A 122 -5.58 36.36 -11.99
C ARG A 122 -4.83 35.64 -10.86
N HIS A 123 -5.51 34.79 -10.09
CA HIS A 123 -4.96 34.09 -8.94
C HIS A 123 -4.58 32.64 -9.22
N PHE A 124 -4.43 32.24 -10.49
CA PHE A 124 -4.08 30.87 -10.89
C PHE A 124 -2.82 30.34 -10.19
N ARG A 125 -1.68 31.08 -10.33
CA ARG A 125 -0.38 30.65 -9.74
C ARG A 125 -0.43 30.58 -8.21
N SER A 126 -1.11 31.54 -7.58
CA SER A 126 -1.29 31.56 -6.12
C SER A 126 -2.14 30.37 -5.67
N SER A 127 -3.21 30.06 -6.41
CA SER A 127 -4.09 28.92 -6.11
C SER A 127 -3.37 27.58 -6.22
N LEU A 128 -2.43 27.40 -7.14
CA LEU A 128 -1.55 26.23 -7.20
C LEU A 128 -0.76 26.03 -5.89
N SER A 129 -0.23 27.13 -5.34
CA SER A 129 0.51 27.08 -4.07
C SER A 129 -0.39 26.69 -2.90
N TRP A 130 -1.62 27.21 -2.85
CA TRP A 130 -2.60 26.86 -1.84
C TRP A 130 -3.05 25.39 -1.94
N VAL A 131 -3.29 24.90 -3.14
CA VAL A 131 -3.65 23.50 -3.37
C VAL A 131 -2.55 22.56 -2.86
N ILE A 132 -1.28 22.88 -3.11
CA ILE A 132 -0.15 22.09 -2.59
C ILE A 132 -0.11 22.15 -1.05
N LEU A 133 -0.31 23.33 -0.46
CA LEU A 133 -0.34 23.50 1.00
C LEU A 133 -1.45 22.66 1.63
N ILE A 134 -2.67 22.75 1.10
CA ILE A 134 -3.83 22.00 1.59
C ILE A 134 -3.62 20.49 1.43
N SER A 135 -3.11 20.05 0.28
CA SER A 135 -2.87 18.62 0.04
C SER A 135 -1.85 18.01 0.99
N ARG A 136 -0.84 18.80 1.39
CA ARG A 136 0.11 18.40 2.44
C ARG A 136 -0.57 18.31 3.81
N ARG A 137 -1.45 19.25 4.13
CA ARG A 137 -2.23 19.24 5.38
C ARG A 137 -3.14 18.03 5.46
N LEU A 138 -3.82 17.70 4.37
CA LEU A 138 -4.71 16.54 4.25
C LEU A 138 -3.95 15.22 4.01
N LYS A 139 -2.62 15.25 3.89
CA LYS A 139 -1.77 14.09 3.56
C LYS A 139 -2.22 13.33 2.30
N ASN A 140 -2.99 13.98 1.43
CA ASN A 140 -3.55 13.39 0.22
C ASN A 140 -3.27 14.25 -1.02
N GLU A 141 -2.10 14.02 -1.61
CA GLU A 141 -1.63 14.74 -2.79
C GLU A 141 -2.38 14.34 -4.09
N SER A 142 -3.07 13.19 -4.09
CA SER A 142 -3.71 12.68 -5.32
C SER A 142 -5.00 13.40 -5.72
N MET A 143 -5.62 14.13 -4.79
CA MET A 143 -6.95 14.73 -4.97
C MET A 143 -7.04 15.75 -6.11
N PHE A 144 -5.97 16.51 -6.32
CA PHE A 144 -5.97 17.58 -7.34
C PHE A 144 -5.20 17.24 -8.61
N LEU A 145 -4.37 16.18 -8.59
CA LEU A 145 -3.47 15.84 -9.70
C LEU A 145 -4.21 15.55 -11.01
N GLY A 146 -5.37 14.90 -10.93
CA GLY A 146 -6.22 14.67 -12.09
C GLY A 146 -6.73 15.96 -12.75
N LYS A 147 -6.80 17.04 -12.00
CA LYS A 147 -7.22 18.36 -12.49
C LYS A 147 -6.06 19.13 -13.13
N LEU A 148 -4.82 18.84 -12.69
CA LEU A 148 -3.61 19.49 -13.22
C LEU A 148 -3.13 18.97 -14.59
N LYS A 149 -3.62 17.83 -15.07
CA LYS A 149 -3.16 17.22 -16.33
C LYS A 149 -3.37 18.06 -17.59
N ARG A 150 -4.22 19.09 -17.52
CA ARG A 150 -4.55 20.00 -18.64
C ARG A 150 -3.58 21.19 -18.75
N PHE A 151 -2.71 21.41 -17.75
CA PHE A 151 -1.83 22.58 -17.71
C PHE A 151 -0.46 22.30 -18.29
N ARG A 152 0.11 23.35 -18.89
CA ARG A 152 1.49 23.30 -19.39
C ARG A 152 2.45 23.30 -18.19
N THR A 153 3.52 22.56 -18.29
CA THR A 153 4.55 22.51 -17.24
C THR A 153 5.26 23.86 -17.01
N ALA A 154 5.20 24.74 -18.01
CA ALA A 154 5.71 26.12 -17.91
C ALA A 154 4.91 26.98 -16.91
N ASP A 155 3.60 26.69 -16.74
CA ASP A 155 2.73 27.44 -15.84
C ASP A 155 3.00 27.13 -14.36
N PHE A 156 3.80 26.11 -14.07
CA PHE A 156 4.09 25.71 -12.70
C PHE A 156 5.01 26.71 -12.00
N PRO A 157 4.66 27.14 -10.77
CA PRO A 157 5.52 28.01 -9.99
C PRO A 157 6.91 27.40 -9.81
N ARG A 158 7.97 28.18 -10.04
CA ARG A 158 9.37 27.70 -9.97
C ARG A 158 9.66 26.94 -8.66
N LYS A 159 9.15 27.45 -7.53
CA LYS A 159 9.30 26.87 -6.20
C LYS A 159 8.78 25.43 -6.09
N TYR A 160 7.71 25.07 -6.80
CA TYR A 160 7.02 23.78 -6.70
C TYR A 160 7.17 22.90 -7.94
N ARG A 161 7.96 23.35 -8.94
CA ARG A 161 8.05 22.68 -10.24
C ARG A 161 8.49 21.22 -10.13
N ASN A 162 9.57 20.93 -9.41
CA ASN A 162 10.05 19.56 -9.21
C ASN A 162 9.05 18.69 -8.45
N GLU A 163 8.36 19.24 -7.46
CA GLU A 163 7.30 18.53 -6.74
C GLU A 163 6.13 18.18 -7.66
N LEU A 164 5.70 19.12 -8.49
CA LEU A 164 4.60 18.92 -9.43
C LEU A 164 4.97 17.91 -10.52
N PHE A 165 6.18 17.95 -11.07
CA PHE A 165 6.66 16.93 -12.00
C PHE A 165 6.63 15.53 -11.38
N TYR A 166 7.15 15.37 -10.16
CA TYR A 166 7.11 14.12 -9.44
C TYR A 166 5.67 13.64 -9.18
N LEU A 167 4.81 14.53 -8.69
CA LEU A 167 3.43 14.18 -8.36
C LEU A 167 2.62 13.80 -9.60
N LEU A 168 2.74 14.55 -10.69
CA LEU A 168 2.09 14.24 -11.97
C LEU A 168 2.64 12.97 -12.60
N GLY A 169 3.95 12.77 -12.60
CA GLY A 169 4.57 11.53 -13.07
C GLY A 169 4.04 10.32 -12.31
N LYS A 170 3.98 10.41 -10.97
CA LYS A 170 3.38 9.38 -10.13
C LYS A 170 1.89 9.17 -10.41
N TYR A 171 1.13 10.25 -10.64
CA TYR A 171 -0.28 10.14 -11.00
C TYR A 171 -0.48 9.37 -12.31
N TYR A 172 0.27 9.71 -13.38
CA TYR A 172 0.19 8.95 -14.63
C TYR A 172 0.61 7.50 -14.46
N PHE A 173 1.67 7.23 -13.72
CA PHE A 173 2.10 5.87 -13.39
C PHE A 173 0.99 5.04 -12.72
N GLN A 174 0.21 5.66 -11.83
CA GLN A 174 -0.86 4.99 -11.08
C GLN A 174 -2.22 4.97 -11.80
N ASN A 175 -2.35 5.69 -12.93
CA ASN A 175 -3.62 5.83 -13.64
C ASN A 175 -3.93 4.62 -14.51
N LYS A 176 -4.57 3.62 -13.94
CA LYS A 176 -4.96 2.38 -14.62
C LYS A 176 -6.02 2.56 -15.72
N LYS A 177 -6.63 3.75 -15.85
CA LYS A 177 -7.55 4.05 -16.98
C LYS A 177 -6.83 4.19 -18.32
N LEU A 178 -5.51 4.37 -18.31
CA LEU A 178 -4.69 4.40 -19.51
C LEU A 178 -4.03 3.04 -19.76
N PRO A 179 -3.83 2.65 -21.03
CA PRO A 179 -3.02 1.48 -21.38
C PRO A 179 -1.63 1.56 -20.74
N LEU A 180 -1.07 0.40 -20.40
CA LEU A 180 0.21 0.32 -19.67
C LEU A 180 1.32 1.12 -20.33
N ALA A 181 1.57 0.88 -21.62
CA ALA A 181 2.63 1.56 -22.37
C ALA A 181 2.48 3.10 -22.34
N ARG A 182 1.25 3.62 -22.56
CA ARG A 182 0.97 5.05 -22.57
C ARG A 182 1.18 5.69 -21.20
N ARG A 183 0.72 5.02 -20.12
CA ARG A 183 0.91 5.56 -18.77
C ARG A 183 2.38 5.57 -18.35
N LEU A 184 3.16 4.53 -18.71
CA LEU A 184 4.59 4.47 -18.41
C LEU A 184 5.35 5.56 -19.16
N LYS A 185 5.07 5.77 -20.45
CA LYS A 185 5.68 6.82 -21.28
C LYS A 185 5.42 8.23 -20.73
N LEU A 186 4.15 8.54 -20.38
CA LEU A 186 3.79 9.85 -19.82
C LEU A 186 4.42 10.06 -18.43
N ALA A 187 4.43 9.04 -17.58
CA ALA A 187 5.06 9.12 -16.27
C ALA A 187 6.57 9.36 -16.39
N LEU A 188 7.25 8.60 -17.24
CA LEU A 188 8.70 8.70 -17.45
C LEU A 188 9.09 10.11 -17.94
N LYS A 189 8.37 10.66 -18.95
CA LYS A 189 8.60 12.00 -19.48
C LYS A 189 8.60 13.08 -18.39
N LEU A 190 7.67 12.99 -17.43
CA LEU A 190 7.56 13.96 -16.34
C LEU A 190 8.61 13.73 -15.25
N LEU A 191 8.86 12.47 -14.89
CA LEU A 191 9.80 12.13 -13.82
C LEU A 191 11.25 12.46 -14.18
N LEU A 192 11.63 12.37 -15.45
CA LEU A 192 12.95 12.77 -15.95
C LEU A 192 13.21 14.27 -15.85
N GLN A 193 12.16 15.11 -15.78
CA GLN A 193 12.29 16.57 -15.61
C GLN A 193 12.58 16.97 -14.14
N VAL A 194 12.54 16.04 -13.20
CA VAL A 194 12.82 16.33 -11.78
C VAL A 194 14.32 16.52 -11.59
N GLN A 195 14.73 17.72 -11.21
CA GLN A 195 16.14 18.09 -11.05
C GLN A 195 16.75 17.56 -9.74
N SER A 196 18.03 17.19 -9.80
CA SER A 196 18.79 16.62 -8.68
C SER A 196 19.01 17.58 -7.50
N ARG A 197 18.88 18.89 -7.70
CA ARG A 197 19.01 19.92 -6.64
C ARG A 197 18.07 19.66 -5.45
N GLN A 198 16.87 19.14 -5.72
CA GLN A 198 15.89 18.80 -4.68
C GLN A 198 15.91 17.29 -4.41
N ALA A 199 16.90 16.82 -3.66
CA ALA A 199 17.15 15.41 -3.36
C ALA A 199 15.87 14.64 -2.94
N LYS A 200 14.97 15.27 -2.17
CA LYS A 200 13.71 14.70 -1.73
C LYS A 200 12.82 14.22 -2.88
N PHE A 201 12.64 15.01 -3.92
CA PHE A 201 11.78 14.67 -5.05
C PHE A 201 12.56 13.87 -6.10
N TYR A 202 13.83 14.17 -6.28
CA TYR A 202 14.69 13.45 -7.21
C TYR A 202 14.86 11.98 -6.84
N ALA A 203 15.20 11.66 -5.58
CA ALA A 203 15.32 10.27 -5.12
C ALA A 203 14.00 9.50 -5.28
N ARG A 204 12.87 10.13 -4.97
CA ARG A 204 11.54 9.52 -5.16
C ARG A 204 11.20 9.34 -6.64
N ALA A 205 11.60 10.26 -7.51
CA ALA A 205 11.40 10.17 -8.95
C ALA A 205 12.24 9.02 -9.53
N GLN A 206 13.53 8.94 -9.18
CA GLN A 206 14.42 7.88 -9.60
C GLN A 206 13.93 6.50 -9.17
N TYR A 207 13.37 6.38 -7.96
CA TYR A 207 12.74 5.13 -7.53
C TYR A 207 11.57 4.73 -8.45
N VAL A 208 10.65 5.66 -8.79
CA VAL A 208 9.54 5.37 -9.70
C VAL A 208 10.02 5.09 -11.12
N ILE A 209 11.05 5.80 -11.60
CA ILE A 209 11.70 5.52 -12.90
C ILE A 209 12.25 4.09 -12.92
N GLY A 210 12.92 3.66 -11.85
CA GLY A 210 13.40 2.29 -11.71
C GLY A 210 12.26 1.26 -11.80
N VAL A 211 11.12 1.53 -11.14
CA VAL A 211 9.93 0.67 -11.25
C VAL A 211 9.37 0.65 -12.68
N ILE A 212 9.35 1.78 -13.36
CA ILE A 212 8.91 1.87 -14.77
C ILE A 212 9.79 1.02 -15.67
N TYR A 213 11.12 1.11 -15.54
CA TYR A 213 12.06 0.30 -16.31
C TYR A 213 11.94 -1.20 -15.98
N ALA A 214 11.71 -1.55 -14.71
CA ALA A 214 11.48 -2.94 -14.32
C ALA A 214 10.20 -3.51 -14.97
N LEU A 215 9.11 -2.73 -15.01
CA LEU A 215 7.87 -3.12 -15.69
C LEU A 215 8.02 -3.19 -17.23
N ALA A 216 8.97 -2.46 -17.79
CA ALA A 216 9.34 -2.52 -19.20
C ALA A 216 10.39 -3.62 -19.49
N ASN A 217 10.70 -4.49 -18.52
CA ASN A 217 11.70 -5.55 -18.60
C ASN A 217 13.14 -5.07 -18.89
N GLN A 218 13.46 -3.83 -18.51
CA GLN A 218 14.78 -3.21 -18.69
C GLN A 218 15.58 -3.25 -17.38
N ALA A 219 16.06 -4.43 -16.99
CA ALA A 219 16.68 -4.69 -15.69
C ALA A 219 17.89 -3.79 -15.40
N ASN A 220 18.76 -3.54 -16.39
CA ASN A 220 19.96 -2.69 -16.22
C ASN A 220 19.58 -1.22 -15.95
N ASN A 221 18.63 -0.67 -16.71
CA ASN A 221 18.14 0.69 -16.51
C ASN A 221 17.42 0.82 -15.17
N ALA A 222 16.62 -0.19 -14.79
CA ALA A 222 15.98 -0.25 -13.48
C ALA A 222 17.00 -0.23 -12.34
N ALA A 223 18.02 -1.08 -12.40
CA ALA A 223 19.08 -1.13 -11.39
C ALA A 223 19.84 0.20 -11.28
N ARG A 224 20.17 0.84 -12.41
CA ARG A 224 20.80 2.18 -12.43
C ARG A 224 19.91 3.21 -11.72
N ALA A 225 18.63 3.27 -12.04
CA ALA A 225 17.70 4.22 -11.44
C ALA A 225 17.52 3.96 -9.92
N PHE A 226 17.46 2.71 -9.47
CA PHE A 226 17.39 2.38 -8.04
C PHE A 226 18.69 2.76 -7.29
N ARG A 227 19.87 2.58 -7.89
CA ARG A 227 21.13 3.07 -7.30
C ARG A 227 21.13 4.59 -7.18
N LEU A 228 20.68 5.33 -8.21
CA LEU A 228 20.52 6.78 -8.16
C LEU A 228 19.52 7.22 -7.10
N ALA A 229 18.42 6.48 -6.92
CA ALA A 229 17.46 6.74 -5.85
C ALA A 229 18.12 6.56 -4.47
N ALA A 230 18.86 5.49 -4.25
CA ALA A 230 19.55 5.20 -3.00
C ALA A 230 20.62 6.25 -2.67
N THR A 231 21.50 6.59 -3.62
CA THR A 231 22.56 7.61 -3.42
C THR A 231 21.98 8.99 -3.17
N SER A 232 20.96 9.38 -3.92
CA SER A 232 20.27 10.67 -3.74
C SER A 232 19.49 10.74 -2.42
N ALA A 233 18.97 9.61 -1.94
CA ALA A 233 18.27 9.55 -0.68
C ALA A 233 19.17 9.94 0.51
N ARG A 234 20.47 9.64 0.46
CA ARG A 234 21.43 9.99 1.51
C ARG A 234 21.49 11.51 1.79
N ARG A 235 21.17 12.33 0.80
CA ARG A 235 21.14 13.81 0.89
C ARG A 235 19.82 14.37 1.48
N ILE A 236 18.86 13.51 1.83
CA ILE A 236 17.56 13.94 2.38
C ILE A 236 17.71 14.21 3.88
N LYS A 237 17.39 15.44 4.32
CA LYS A 237 17.47 15.84 5.74
C LYS A 237 16.54 15.03 6.66
N ASN A 238 15.32 14.72 6.18
CA ASN A 238 14.35 13.94 6.95
C ASN A 238 14.77 12.47 7.04
N LYS A 239 15.29 12.03 8.17
CA LYS A 239 15.82 10.69 8.43
C LYS A 239 14.82 9.56 8.16
N LYS A 240 13.53 9.76 8.52
CA LYS A 240 12.47 8.76 8.26
C LYS A 240 12.25 8.58 6.75
N MET A 241 12.23 9.66 6.00
CA MET A 241 12.07 9.61 4.54
C MET A 241 13.32 9.05 3.86
N GLN A 242 14.52 9.46 4.31
CA GLN A 242 15.80 8.94 3.86
C GLN A 242 15.83 7.42 3.97
N ARG A 243 15.62 6.88 5.17
CA ARG A 243 15.60 5.44 5.44
C ARG A 243 14.58 4.72 4.57
N ASN A 244 13.35 5.25 4.48
CA ASN A 244 12.30 4.62 3.68
C ASN A 244 12.66 4.50 2.18
N ILE A 245 13.30 5.50 1.58
CA ILE A 245 13.70 5.45 0.16
C ILE A 245 14.91 4.53 -0.03
N LEU A 246 15.88 4.55 0.90
CA LEU A 246 17.02 3.64 0.88
C LEU A 246 16.56 2.18 0.92
N GLU A 247 15.72 1.83 1.90
CA GLU A 247 15.20 0.47 2.05
C GLU A 247 14.42 0.02 0.81
N LEU A 248 13.54 0.88 0.26
CA LEU A 248 12.78 0.58 -0.95
C LEU A 248 13.71 0.34 -2.16
N SER A 249 14.77 1.13 -2.29
CA SER A 249 15.72 1.02 -3.40
C SER A 249 16.57 -0.25 -3.29
N VAL A 250 17.05 -0.57 -2.09
CA VAL A 250 17.79 -1.80 -1.80
C VAL A 250 16.93 -3.03 -2.05
N LEU A 251 15.68 -3.01 -1.58
CA LEU A 251 14.73 -4.10 -1.82
C LEU A 251 14.42 -4.28 -3.31
N ALA A 252 14.27 -3.18 -4.05
CA ALA A 252 14.06 -3.24 -5.49
C ALA A 252 15.28 -3.82 -6.23
N LEU A 253 16.50 -3.47 -5.83
CA LEU A 253 17.73 -4.06 -6.36
C LEU A 253 17.80 -5.57 -6.06
N ALA A 254 17.46 -5.99 -4.84
CA ALA A 254 17.40 -7.41 -4.48
C ALA A 254 16.44 -8.17 -5.40
N ARG A 255 15.25 -7.63 -5.67
CA ARG A 255 14.26 -8.23 -6.56
C ARG A 255 14.69 -8.28 -8.03
N ILE A 256 15.39 -7.24 -8.53
CA ILE A 256 15.98 -7.26 -9.88
C ILE A 256 16.99 -8.41 -10.00
N HIS A 257 17.90 -8.56 -9.03
CA HIS A 257 18.86 -9.66 -9.02
C HIS A 257 18.18 -11.02 -8.88
N TYR A 258 17.11 -11.12 -8.07
CA TYR A 258 16.32 -12.34 -7.96
C TYR A 258 15.67 -12.72 -9.30
N GLY A 259 15.02 -11.77 -9.99
CA GLY A 259 14.42 -11.96 -11.30
C GLY A 259 15.43 -12.37 -12.38
N ALA A 260 16.64 -11.83 -12.32
CA ALA A 260 17.77 -12.22 -13.17
C ALA A 260 18.42 -13.55 -12.74
N LYS A 261 17.84 -14.30 -11.78
CA LYS A 261 18.37 -15.55 -11.19
C LYS A 261 19.74 -15.42 -10.48
N HIS A 262 20.20 -14.18 -10.24
CA HIS A 262 21.41 -13.90 -9.45
C HIS A 262 21.09 -13.97 -7.95
N PHE A 263 20.69 -15.15 -7.46
CA PHE A 263 20.19 -15.35 -6.10
C PHE A 263 21.21 -15.00 -5.01
N LYS A 264 22.53 -15.23 -5.24
CA LYS A 264 23.59 -14.84 -4.29
C LYS A 264 23.59 -13.32 -4.06
N ALA A 265 23.55 -12.54 -5.14
CA ALA A 265 23.49 -11.08 -5.08
C ALA A 265 22.16 -10.60 -4.44
N ALA A 266 21.02 -11.22 -4.80
CA ALA A 266 19.74 -10.90 -4.17
C ALA A 266 19.78 -11.08 -2.65
N ILE A 267 20.33 -12.19 -2.15
CA ILE A 267 20.50 -12.47 -0.71
C ILE A 267 21.36 -11.39 -0.05
N SER A 268 22.46 -10.96 -0.70
CA SER A 268 23.31 -9.90 -0.16
C SER A 268 22.56 -8.57 -0.02
N TYR A 269 21.76 -8.18 -1.02
CA TYR A 269 20.92 -6.98 -0.93
C TYR A 269 19.83 -7.11 0.14
N TYR A 270 19.16 -8.27 0.28
CA TYR A 270 18.17 -8.49 1.33
C TYR A 270 18.76 -8.32 2.74
N ARG A 271 20.01 -8.73 2.95
CA ARG A 271 20.70 -8.59 4.25
C ARG A 271 20.97 -7.13 4.66
N LEU A 272 20.95 -6.19 3.72
CA LEU A 272 21.12 -4.76 4.00
C LEU A 272 19.89 -4.12 4.67
N ILE A 273 18.77 -4.82 4.73
CA ILE A 273 17.57 -4.33 5.41
C ILE A 273 17.63 -4.72 6.88
N GLU A 274 17.72 -3.69 7.72
CA GLU A 274 17.86 -3.85 9.15
C GLU A 274 16.61 -4.48 9.80
N ARG A 275 16.80 -5.17 10.90
CA ARG A 275 15.74 -5.80 11.70
C ARG A 275 14.69 -4.81 12.21
N LYS A 276 15.09 -3.57 12.52
CA LYS A 276 14.18 -2.49 12.95
C LYS A 276 13.30 -1.93 11.82
N SER A 277 13.50 -2.38 10.58
CA SER A 277 12.67 -1.97 9.45
C SER A 277 11.31 -2.64 9.50
N GLY A 278 10.25 -1.85 9.27
CA GLY A 278 8.90 -2.42 9.10
C GLY A 278 8.73 -3.32 7.87
N ARG A 279 9.79 -3.50 7.05
CA ARG A 279 9.83 -4.41 5.89
C ARG A 279 10.64 -5.67 6.15
N TRP A 280 11.22 -5.78 7.33
CA TRP A 280 12.17 -6.84 7.61
C TRP A 280 11.56 -8.25 7.45
N LEU A 281 10.32 -8.45 7.90
CA LEU A 281 9.62 -9.73 7.76
C LEU A 281 9.33 -10.08 6.29
N ASP A 282 8.90 -9.10 5.48
CA ASP A 282 8.72 -9.29 4.04
C ASP A 282 10.04 -9.70 3.39
N VAL A 283 11.14 -9.05 3.79
CA VAL A 283 12.50 -9.34 3.29
C VAL A 283 12.99 -10.71 3.73
N LEU A 284 12.70 -11.13 4.96
CA LEU A 284 13.01 -12.49 5.40
C LEU A 284 12.32 -13.52 4.53
N PHE A 285 11.03 -13.32 4.24
CA PHE A 285 10.26 -14.22 3.39
C PHE A 285 10.84 -14.28 1.96
N GLU A 286 11.12 -13.14 1.33
CA GLU A 286 11.75 -13.10 0.00
C GLU A 286 13.16 -13.73 -0.01
N ARG A 287 13.93 -13.54 1.06
CA ARG A 287 15.24 -14.17 1.23
C ARG A 287 15.14 -15.69 1.37
N ALA A 288 14.10 -16.20 2.05
CA ALA A 288 13.84 -17.64 2.14
C ALA A 288 13.63 -18.26 0.75
N TRP A 289 12.89 -17.60 -0.13
CA TRP A 289 12.74 -18.00 -1.53
C TRP A 289 14.07 -18.02 -2.28
N ALA A 290 14.91 -16.99 -2.10
CA ALA A 290 16.22 -16.95 -2.74
C ALA A 290 17.14 -18.09 -2.28
N HIS A 291 17.10 -18.46 -1.00
CA HIS A 291 17.81 -19.63 -0.48
C HIS A 291 17.24 -20.94 -1.03
N LEU A 292 15.90 -21.09 -1.11
CA LEU A 292 15.27 -22.27 -1.72
C LEU A 292 15.72 -22.45 -3.17
N ARG A 293 15.71 -21.39 -3.96
CA ARG A 293 16.15 -21.43 -5.38
C ARG A 293 17.62 -21.81 -5.56
N ARG A 294 18.42 -21.68 -4.51
CA ARG A 294 19.82 -22.15 -4.45
C ARG A 294 19.97 -23.56 -3.88
N GLY A 295 18.89 -24.28 -3.58
CA GLY A 295 18.94 -25.59 -2.90
C GLY A 295 19.40 -25.52 -1.45
N GLN A 296 19.43 -24.34 -0.84
CA GLN A 296 19.88 -24.12 0.54
C GLN A 296 18.72 -24.31 1.54
N TYR A 297 18.13 -25.50 1.56
CA TYR A 297 16.93 -25.83 2.34
C TYR A 297 17.08 -25.55 3.84
N GLY A 298 18.28 -25.79 4.41
CA GLY A 298 18.53 -25.50 5.82
C GLY A 298 18.44 -24.02 6.17
N HIS A 299 18.90 -23.12 5.30
CA HIS A 299 18.73 -21.68 5.47
C HIS A 299 17.27 -21.26 5.28
N THR A 300 16.60 -21.80 4.25
CA THR A 300 15.18 -21.56 4.03
C THR A 300 14.37 -21.89 5.28
N LEU A 301 14.52 -23.10 5.83
CA LEU A 301 13.78 -23.55 7.01
C LEU A 301 14.11 -22.72 8.25
N GLY A 302 15.36 -22.32 8.45
CA GLY A 302 15.75 -21.44 9.55
C GLY A 302 15.10 -20.06 9.48
N ILE A 303 15.03 -19.47 8.29
CA ILE A 303 14.32 -18.19 8.09
C ILE A 303 12.81 -18.36 8.32
N LEU A 304 12.19 -19.46 7.83
CA LEU A 304 10.77 -19.73 8.05
C LEU A 304 10.47 -20.01 9.53
N HIS A 305 11.41 -20.55 10.29
CA HIS A 305 11.30 -20.66 11.73
C HIS A 305 11.22 -19.28 12.39
N SER A 306 12.09 -18.35 11.98
CA SER A 306 12.02 -16.95 12.48
C SER A 306 10.68 -16.29 12.20
N LEU A 307 10.07 -16.53 11.04
CA LEU A 307 8.75 -15.98 10.69
C LEU A 307 7.61 -16.57 11.51
N ASP A 308 7.75 -17.79 12.04
CA ASP A 308 6.76 -18.42 12.93
C ASP A 308 6.90 -17.99 14.38
N SER A 309 7.89 -17.17 14.71
CA SER A 309 8.15 -16.73 16.07
C SER A 309 6.90 -16.12 16.72
N PRO A 310 6.66 -16.40 18.01
CA PRO A 310 5.59 -15.77 18.79
C PRO A 310 5.64 -14.25 18.78
N TYR A 311 6.80 -13.64 18.56
CA TYR A 311 6.97 -12.19 18.40
C TYR A 311 6.23 -11.61 17.18
N PHE A 312 5.90 -12.47 16.18
CA PHE A 312 5.23 -12.06 14.94
C PHE A 312 3.83 -12.67 14.79
N ARG A 313 3.18 -13.04 15.91
CA ARG A 313 1.82 -13.63 15.92
C ARG A 313 0.78 -12.83 15.15
N ASN A 314 0.98 -11.51 15.04
CA ASN A 314 0.06 -10.59 14.37
C ASN A 314 0.35 -10.40 12.87
N GLU A 315 1.36 -11.07 12.32
CA GLU A 315 1.68 -10.97 10.90
C GLU A 315 1.02 -12.10 10.11
N TYR A 316 0.79 -11.84 8.82
CA TYR A 316 0.05 -12.73 7.94
C TYR A 316 0.94 -13.16 6.76
N PHE A 317 1.42 -14.39 6.79
CA PHE A 317 2.26 -14.99 5.77
C PHE A 317 1.77 -16.41 5.44
N PRO A 318 0.63 -16.55 4.72
CA PRO A 318 0.06 -17.88 4.46
C PRO A 318 0.99 -18.76 3.60
N GLU A 319 1.82 -18.18 2.74
CA GLU A 319 2.75 -18.94 1.88
C GLU A 319 3.90 -19.62 2.64
N VAL A 320 4.18 -19.22 3.88
CA VAL A 320 5.25 -19.82 4.71
C VAL A 320 5.05 -21.32 4.88
N GLY A 321 3.80 -21.77 5.08
CA GLY A 321 3.46 -23.18 5.21
C GLY A 321 3.77 -23.96 3.92
N ILE A 322 3.44 -23.40 2.78
CA ILE A 322 3.70 -23.99 1.45
C ILE A 322 5.20 -24.09 1.22
N LEU A 323 5.95 -23.00 1.44
CA LEU A 323 7.38 -22.98 1.24
C LEU A 323 8.12 -23.99 2.15
N ARG A 324 7.63 -24.16 3.38
CA ARG A 324 8.12 -25.17 4.32
C ARG A 324 7.86 -26.59 3.82
N ALA A 325 6.63 -26.85 3.35
CA ALA A 325 6.26 -28.15 2.81
C ALA A 325 7.13 -28.53 1.62
N VAL A 326 7.31 -27.60 0.65
CA VAL A 326 8.22 -27.78 -0.50
C VAL A 326 9.66 -28.05 -0.05
N SER A 327 10.17 -27.30 0.94
CA SER A 327 11.53 -27.51 1.45
C SER A 327 11.76 -28.91 2.05
N PHE A 328 10.77 -29.48 2.71
CA PHE A 328 10.85 -30.85 3.22
C PHE A 328 10.57 -31.89 2.14
N PHE A 329 9.71 -31.61 1.16
CA PHE A 329 9.44 -32.46 0.02
C PHE A 329 10.72 -32.70 -0.81
N GLU A 330 11.45 -31.65 -1.13
CA GLU A 330 12.75 -31.69 -1.84
C GLU A 330 13.83 -32.52 -1.08
N ARG A 331 13.60 -32.79 0.18
CA ARG A 331 14.47 -33.64 1.03
C ARG A 331 13.87 -34.99 1.35
N CYS A 332 12.80 -35.40 0.65
CA CYS A 332 12.06 -36.66 0.81
C CYS A 332 11.55 -36.91 2.25
N ARG A 333 11.29 -35.83 3.01
CA ARG A 333 10.78 -35.91 4.38
C ARG A 333 9.24 -35.95 4.39
N TYR A 334 8.66 -36.92 3.72
CA TYR A 334 7.23 -37.00 3.42
C TYR A 334 6.32 -37.00 4.65
N LYS A 335 6.72 -37.67 5.74
CA LYS A 335 5.98 -37.62 7.02
C LYS A 335 5.85 -36.19 7.55
N ARG A 336 6.90 -35.38 7.44
CA ARG A 336 6.84 -33.95 7.84
C ARG A 336 5.97 -33.12 6.92
N VAL A 337 6.03 -33.36 5.61
CA VAL A 337 5.20 -32.67 4.62
C VAL A 337 3.71 -32.90 4.95
N LYS A 338 3.29 -34.16 5.17
CA LYS A 338 1.91 -34.49 5.52
C LYS A 338 1.44 -33.72 6.78
N LYS A 339 2.25 -33.73 7.85
CA LYS A 339 1.93 -32.98 9.08
C LYS A 339 1.77 -31.48 8.85
N ILE A 340 2.68 -30.86 8.03
CA ILE A 340 2.63 -29.44 7.70
C ILE A 340 1.36 -29.11 6.93
N ILE A 341 1.02 -29.89 5.90
CA ILE A 341 -0.16 -29.66 5.06
C ILE A 341 -1.45 -29.82 5.88
N THR A 342 -1.56 -30.85 6.71
CA THR A 342 -2.73 -31.05 7.59
C THR A 342 -2.92 -29.85 8.53
N THR A 343 -1.85 -29.37 9.17
CA THR A 343 -1.88 -28.19 10.03
C THR A 343 -2.26 -26.93 9.24
N TYR A 344 -1.71 -26.79 8.03
CA TYR A 344 -2.01 -25.68 7.13
C TYR A 344 -3.49 -25.62 6.77
N LEU A 345 -4.07 -26.73 6.32
CA LEU A 345 -5.48 -26.82 5.93
C LEU A 345 -6.42 -26.54 7.11
N ARG A 346 -6.10 -27.09 8.30
CA ARG A 346 -6.85 -26.83 9.54
C ARG A 346 -6.87 -25.34 9.90
N ARG A 347 -5.78 -24.62 9.63
CA ARG A 347 -5.63 -23.20 9.96
C ARG A 347 -6.32 -22.26 8.96
N TYR A 348 -6.23 -22.55 7.65
CA TYR A 348 -6.63 -21.59 6.63
C TYR A 348 -8.00 -21.84 6.00
N ARG A 349 -8.56 -23.06 6.05
CA ARG A 349 -9.93 -23.31 5.60
C ARG A 349 -10.98 -22.51 6.38
N PRO A 350 -10.95 -22.46 7.73
CA PRO A 350 -11.91 -21.63 8.48
C PRO A 350 -11.79 -20.14 8.16
N LEU A 351 -10.57 -19.64 7.87
CA LEU A 351 -10.38 -18.24 7.48
C LEU A 351 -11.10 -17.91 6.17
N VAL A 352 -11.06 -18.81 5.18
CA VAL A 352 -11.81 -18.62 3.91
C VAL A 352 -13.30 -18.52 4.21
N SER A 353 -13.83 -19.35 5.11
CA SER A 353 -15.22 -19.30 5.56
C SER A 353 -15.55 -17.96 6.24
N SER A 354 -14.69 -17.49 7.13
CA SER A 354 -14.86 -16.19 7.81
C SER A 354 -14.86 -15.02 6.83
N ILE A 355 -14.00 -15.05 5.81
CA ILE A 355 -13.98 -14.02 4.74
C ILE A 355 -15.28 -14.07 3.93
N ASN A 356 -15.78 -15.26 3.58
CA ASN A 356 -17.05 -15.41 2.90
C ASN A 356 -18.20 -14.83 3.73
N SER A 357 -18.29 -15.18 5.01
CA SER A 357 -19.29 -14.65 5.94
C SER A 357 -19.24 -13.13 6.03
N PHE A 358 -18.05 -12.54 6.09
CA PHE A 358 -17.90 -11.09 6.05
C PHE A 358 -18.46 -10.50 4.75
N LEU A 359 -18.12 -11.06 3.60
CA LEU A 359 -18.57 -10.56 2.29
C LEU A 359 -20.08 -10.70 2.11
N THR A 360 -20.68 -11.80 2.57
CA THR A 360 -22.12 -12.07 2.50
C THR A 360 -22.91 -11.14 3.42
N ARG A 361 -22.45 -10.94 4.66
CA ARG A 361 -23.11 -10.03 5.63
C ARG A 361 -22.97 -8.55 5.23
N ASN A 362 -22.01 -8.20 4.39
CA ASN A 362 -21.73 -6.83 3.96
C ASN A 362 -21.79 -6.70 2.43
N PRO A 363 -22.96 -6.91 1.79
CA PRO A 363 -23.10 -6.87 0.33
C PRO A 363 -22.90 -5.48 -0.23
N SER A 364 -23.33 -4.43 0.48
CA SER A 364 -23.15 -3.05 0.05
C SER A 364 -21.79 -2.48 0.53
N PRO A 365 -21.16 -1.63 -0.27
CA PRO A 365 -19.93 -0.93 0.13
C PRO A 365 -20.08 -0.13 1.42
N GLN A 366 -21.23 0.50 1.61
CA GLN A 366 -21.52 1.31 2.79
C GLN A 366 -21.52 0.45 4.06
N ARG A 367 -22.20 -0.70 4.03
CA ARG A 367 -22.18 -1.68 5.14
C ARG A 367 -20.76 -2.15 5.43
N ALA A 368 -19.99 -2.55 4.41
CA ALA A 368 -18.62 -2.97 4.57
C ALA A 368 -17.76 -1.90 5.26
N TYR A 369 -17.90 -0.62 4.88
CA TYR A 369 -17.19 0.47 5.54
C TYR A 369 -17.59 0.61 7.01
N ILE A 370 -18.89 0.59 7.33
CA ILE A 370 -19.41 0.76 8.70
C ILE A 370 -18.88 -0.39 9.58
N THR A 371 -19.00 -1.64 9.12
CA THR A 371 -18.51 -2.80 9.84
C THR A 371 -17.02 -2.71 10.12
N LEU A 372 -16.21 -2.36 9.10
CA LEU A 372 -14.76 -2.21 9.27
C LEU A 372 -14.38 -1.07 10.22
N ARG A 373 -15.11 0.05 10.16
CA ARG A 373 -14.89 1.17 11.09
C ARG A 373 -15.17 0.74 12.53
N ASN A 374 -16.25 0.00 12.76
CA ASN A 374 -16.64 -0.47 14.08
C ASN A 374 -15.62 -1.50 14.61
N LEU A 375 -15.23 -2.49 13.80
CA LEU A 375 -14.18 -3.45 14.15
C LEU A 375 -12.85 -2.77 14.49
N ARG A 376 -12.45 -1.74 13.73
CA ARG A 376 -11.24 -0.97 14.04
C ARG A 376 -11.31 -0.25 15.39
N ASN A 377 -12.49 0.25 15.76
CA ASN A 377 -12.70 0.93 17.04
C ASN A 377 -12.74 -0.07 18.21
N GLN A 378 -13.26 -1.28 18.00
CA GLN A 378 -13.30 -2.35 18.99
C GLN A 378 -11.90 -2.94 19.25
N GLU A 379 -11.04 -3.05 18.24
CA GLU A 379 -9.64 -3.48 18.45
C GLU A 379 -8.87 -2.61 19.45
N SER A 380 -9.27 -1.35 19.60
CA SER A 380 -8.68 -0.44 20.59
C SER A 380 -9.19 -0.69 22.03
N ALA A 381 -10.22 -1.51 22.20
CA ALA A 381 -10.94 -1.66 23.48
C ALA A 381 -10.96 -3.10 24.04
N SER A 382 -10.68 -4.13 23.25
CA SER A 382 -10.85 -5.54 23.68
C SER A 382 -9.56 -6.34 23.59
N GLY A 383 -9.30 -7.13 24.66
CA GLY A 383 -8.30 -8.19 24.69
C GLY A 383 -8.56 -9.24 23.60
N LEU A 384 -7.52 -9.95 23.24
CA LEU A 384 -7.52 -10.97 22.20
C LEU A 384 -8.49 -12.10 22.56
N ASP A 385 -9.48 -12.32 21.71
CA ASP A 385 -10.29 -13.54 21.70
C ASP A 385 -9.38 -14.75 21.44
N ASP A 386 -9.49 -15.81 22.22
CA ASP A 386 -8.62 -17.00 22.12
C ASP A 386 -8.92 -17.88 20.90
N ASP A 387 -9.99 -17.58 20.13
CA ASP A 387 -10.30 -18.32 18.89
C ASP A 387 -9.25 -18.04 17.78
N PRO A 388 -8.54 -19.09 17.31
CA PRO A 388 -7.54 -18.96 16.25
C PRO A 388 -8.09 -18.38 14.93
N SER A 389 -9.37 -18.64 14.62
CA SER A 389 -10.03 -18.13 13.41
C SER A 389 -10.30 -16.63 13.53
N ALA A 390 -10.78 -16.19 14.70
CA ALA A 390 -10.99 -14.79 15.01
C ALA A 390 -9.66 -14.02 14.96
N GLN A 391 -8.60 -14.55 15.58
CA GLN A 391 -7.25 -13.96 15.53
C GLN A 391 -6.74 -13.82 14.08
N MET A 392 -6.98 -14.83 13.23
CA MET A 392 -6.53 -14.78 11.83
C MET A 392 -7.33 -13.77 11.02
N PHE A 393 -8.63 -13.66 11.27
CA PHE A 393 -9.47 -12.63 10.64
C PHE A 393 -9.04 -11.22 11.08
N GLN A 394 -8.69 -11.02 12.33
CA GLN A 394 -8.11 -9.79 12.87
C GLN A 394 -6.80 -9.42 12.14
N ARG A 395 -5.92 -10.39 11.87
CA ARG A 395 -4.69 -10.16 11.10
C ARG A 395 -4.98 -9.67 9.69
N LEU A 396 -5.98 -10.25 9.04
CA LEU A 396 -6.42 -9.83 7.72
C LEU A 396 -7.02 -8.41 7.73
N LEU A 397 -7.76 -8.05 8.79
CA LEU A 397 -8.23 -6.68 9.02
C LEU A 397 -7.05 -5.70 9.13
N LYS A 398 -6.05 -6.01 9.94
CA LYS A 398 -4.84 -5.19 10.08
C LYS A 398 -4.13 -4.98 8.75
N LEU A 399 -4.01 -6.03 7.92
CA LEU A 399 -3.48 -5.93 6.58
C LEU A 399 -4.31 -5.01 5.68
N THR A 400 -5.64 -5.09 5.77
CA THR A 400 -6.53 -4.21 5.00
C THR A 400 -6.30 -2.75 5.36
N PHE A 401 -6.07 -2.42 6.63
CA PHE A 401 -5.72 -1.08 7.08
C PHE A 401 -4.25 -0.69 6.82
N LYS A 402 -3.35 -1.67 6.65
CA LYS A 402 -1.98 -1.41 6.14
C LYS A 402 -2.01 -0.93 4.68
N ASP A 403 -3.06 -1.26 3.88
CA ASP A 403 -3.22 -0.70 2.52
C ASP A 403 -3.33 0.82 2.58
N LYS A 404 -2.34 1.48 1.95
CA LYS A 404 -2.25 2.94 1.95
C LYS A 404 -3.49 3.63 1.40
N LYS A 405 -4.13 3.05 0.37
CA LYS A 405 -5.30 3.66 -0.26
C LYS A 405 -6.54 3.53 0.63
N VAL A 406 -6.72 2.38 1.29
CA VAL A 406 -7.79 2.19 2.28
C VAL A 406 -7.60 3.20 3.41
N ARG A 407 -6.41 3.25 4.00
CA ARG A 407 -6.10 4.19 5.08
C ARG A 407 -6.34 5.65 4.69
N LEU A 408 -5.89 6.07 3.51
CA LEU A 408 -6.11 7.44 3.02
C LEU A 408 -7.60 7.76 2.83
N LEU A 409 -8.42 6.78 2.43
CA LEU A 409 -9.87 6.97 2.32
C LEU A 409 -10.53 7.12 3.70
N PHE A 410 -10.13 6.31 4.68
CA PHE A 410 -10.62 6.44 6.05
C PHE A 410 -10.22 7.78 6.68
N ASP A 411 -8.96 8.20 6.52
CA ASP A 411 -8.48 9.50 6.99
C ASP A 411 -9.24 10.65 6.30
N TYR A 412 -9.50 10.54 5.01
CA TYR A 412 -10.27 11.49 4.24
C TYR A 412 -11.72 11.64 4.76
N ILE A 413 -12.40 10.52 4.98
CA ILE A 413 -13.78 10.51 5.52
C ILE A 413 -13.80 11.12 6.92
N LYS A 414 -12.77 10.84 7.74
CA LYS A 414 -12.63 11.44 9.08
C LYS A 414 -12.52 12.96 9.00
N GLU A 415 -11.68 13.49 8.10
CA GLU A 415 -11.50 14.94 7.94
C GLU A 415 -12.78 15.63 7.39
N ILE A 416 -13.47 15.05 6.41
CA ILE A 416 -14.78 15.57 5.95
C ILE A 416 -15.80 15.58 7.09
N THR A 417 -15.82 14.51 7.89
CA THR A 417 -16.74 14.43 9.04
C THR A 417 -16.45 15.55 10.05
N ARG A 418 -15.15 15.84 10.30
CA ARG A 418 -14.73 16.96 11.12
C ARG A 418 -15.16 18.31 10.54
N GLU A 419 -15.02 18.53 9.23
CA GLU A 419 -15.47 19.77 8.58
C GLU A 419 -16.99 19.95 8.70
N LEU A 420 -17.76 18.87 8.57
CA LEU A 420 -19.21 18.90 8.81
C LEU A 420 -19.54 19.28 10.26
N GLN A 421 -18.78 18.81 11.24
CA GLN A 421 -18.92 19.22 12.65
C GLN A 421 -18.59 20.70 12.85
N VAL A 422 -17.50 21.21 12.23
CA VAL A 422 -17.16 22.64 12.26
C VAL A 422 -18.30 23.50 11.72
N ILE A 423 -18.93 23.08 10.61
CA ILE A 423 -20.10 23.79 10.06
C ILE A 423 -21.28 23.74 11.04
N GLN A 424 -21.52 22.59 11.68
CA GLN A 424 -22.60 22.42 12.64
C GLN A 424 -22.42 23.35 13.86
N GLN A 425 -21.18 23.50 14.33
CA GLN A 425 -20.80 24.34 15.46
C GLN A 425 -20.66 25.83 15.11
N SER A 426 -20.73 26.19 13.82
CA SER A 426 -20.67 27.58 13.37
C SER A 426 -21.91 28.35 13.80
N ARG A 427 -21.82 29.71 13.88
CA ARG A 427 -22.96 30.59 14.22
C ARG A 427 -24.19 30.28 13.35
N SER A 428 -25.38 30.32 13.94
CA SER A 428 -26.63 29.93 13.27
C SER A 428 -26.85 30.69 11.96
N LEU A 429 -26.61 32.01 11.96
CA LEU A 429 -26.68 32.85 10.77
C LEU A 429 -25.77 32.41 9.64
N TRP A 430 -24.53 31.98 9.95
CA TRP A 430 -23.60 31.48 8.94
C TRP A 430 -24.01 30.10 8.45
N ARG A 431 -24.35 29.18 9.36
CA ARG A 431 -24.80 27.83 9.04
C ARG A 431 -26.05 27.81 8.19
N GLY A 432 -27.03 28.69 8.50
CA GLY A 432 -28.25 28.84 7.74
C GLY A 432 -28.14 29.65 6.45
N SER A 433 -26.97 30.26 6.17
CA SER A 433 -26.74 31.00 4.94
C SER A 433 -26.72 30.09 3.69
N ALA A 434 -26.88 30.69 2.51
CA ALA A 434 -26.76 29.97 1.24
C ALA A 434 -25.38 29.28 1.10
N LEU A 435 -24.28 29.89 1.55
CA LEU A 435 -22.96 29.30 1.59
C LEU A 435 -22.91 28.09 2.53
N GLY A 436 -23.37 28.24 3.78
CA GLY A 436 -23.37 27.17 4.77
C GLY A 436 -24.12 25.92 4.29
N ARG A 437 -25.35 26.12 3.78
CA ARG A 437 -26.16 25.02 3.21
C ARG A 437 -25.51 24.38 2.00
N LEU A 438 -24.92 25.16 1.10
CA LEU A 438 -24.20 24.66 -0.08
C LEU A 438 -23.02 23.78 0.32
N LEU A 439 -22.21 24.23 1.28
CA LEU A 439 -21.04 23.48 1.75
C LEU A 439 -21.45 22.19 2.47
N GLN A 440 -22.47 22.23 3.33
CA GLN A 440 -23.02 21.04 3.97
C GLN A 440 -23.45 19.98 2.94
N LYS A 441 -24.26 20.41 1.94
CA LYS A 441 -24.74 19.51 0.89
C LYS A 441 -23.59 18.86 0.13
N ARG A 442 -22.61 19.66 -0.30
CA ARG A 442 -21.42 19.15 -1.02
C ARG A 442 -20.59 18.18 -0.20
N LEU A 443 -20.25 18.54 1.05
CA LEU A 443 -19.45 17.69 1.92
C LEU A 443 -20.18 16.39 2.29
N LYS A 444 -21.50 16.42 2.52
CA LYS A 444 -22.30 15.21 2.74
C LYS A 444 -22.25 14.28 1.52
N GLN A 445 -22.47 14.82 0.32
CA GLN A 445 -22.40 14.03 -0.93
C GLN A 445 -21.00 13.44 -1.15
N GLU A 446 -19.94 14.24 -0.94
CA GLU A 446 -18.57 13.77 -1.09
C GLU A 446 -18.23 12.69 -0.05
N ARG A 447 -18.65 12.87 1.20
CA ARG A 447 -18.48 11.85 2.25
C ARG A 447 -19.15 10.53 1.85
N MET A 448 -20.39 10.55 1.36
CA MET A 448 -21.10 9.34 0.91
C MET A 448 -20.37 8.64 -0.22
N ALA A 449 -19.89 9.39 -1.22
CA ALA A 449 -19.10 8.83 -2.32
C ALA A 449 -17.81 8.19 -1.83
N LYS A 450 -17.11 8.81 -0.85
CA LYS A 450 -15.87 8.26 -0.28
C LYS A 450 -16.10 7.07 0.63
N VAL A 451 -17.20 7.01 1.35
CA VAL A 451 -17.63 5.84 2.12
C VAL A 451 -17.85 4.65 1.19
N SER A 452 -18.56 4.86 0.08
CA SER A 452 -18.77 3.82 -0.94
C SER A 452 -17.43 3.36 -1.56
N GLU A 453 -16.54 4.29 -1.90
CA GLU A 453 -15.21 3.97 -2.45
C GLU A 453 -14.36 3.16 -1.46
N ALA A 454 -14.38 3.53 -0.17
CA ALA A 454 -13.63 2.84 0.87
C ALA A 454 -14.14 1.42 1.10
N GLY A 455 -15.46 1.24 1.16
CA GLY A 455 -16.08 -0.06 1.33
C GLY A 455 -15.85 -0.99 0.15
N SER A 456 -16.04 -0.50 -1.09
CA SER A 456 -15.76 -1.27 -2.31
C SER A 456 -14.30 -1.74 -2.36
N ARG A 457 -13.38 -0.86 -1.95
CA ARG A 457 -11.98 -1.20 -1.94
C ARG A 457 -11.66 -2.26 -0.88
N ALA A 458 -12.25 -2.14 0.30
CA ALA A 458 -12.09 -3.13 1.35
C ALA A 458 -12.65 -4.50 0.92
N GLN A 459 -13.89 -4.55 0.38
CA GLN A 459 -14.47 -5.78 -0.17
C GLN A 459 -13.54 -6.42 -1.21
N SER A 460 -12.95 -5.60 -2.08
CA SER A 460 -12.01 -6.08 -3.09
C SER A 460 -10.76 -6.70 -2.49
N ARG A 461 -10.25 -6.13 -1.39
CA ARG A 461 -9.10 -6.71 -0.66
C ARG A 461 -9.45 -8.05 -0.05
N PHE A 462 -10.64 -8.18 0.55
CA PHE A 462 -11.12 -9.44 1.10
C PHE A 462 -11.33 -10.50 0.00
N ARG A 463 -11.91 -10.12 -1.15
CA ARG A 463 -12.03 -11.04 -2.28
C ARG A 463 -10.66 -11.49 -2.81
N ALA A 464 -9.70 -10.58 -2.92
CA ALA A 464 -8.34 -10.92 -3.34
C ALA A 464 -7.68 -11.88 -2.34
N ALA A 465 -7.79 -11.63 -1.04
CA ALA A 465 -7.25 -12.51 0.00
C ALA A 465 -7.93 -13.89 -0.02
N LYS A 466 -9.25 -13.96 -0.26
CA LYS A 466 -9.97 -15.23 -0.45
C LYS A 466 -9.41 -16.03 -1.61
N ASN A 467 -9.25 -15.37 -2.78
CA ASN A 467 -8.76 -16.05 -3.99
C ASN A 467 -7.31 -16.53 -3.80
N GLU A 468 -6.46 -15.72 -3.19
CA GLU A 468 -5.10 -16.09 -2.83
C GLU A 468 -5.06 -17.32 -1.90
N LEU A 469 -5.87 -17.32 -0.85
CA LEU A 469 -5.97 -18.48 0.05
C LEU A 469 -6.51 -19.72 -0.65
N ALA A 470 -7.50 -19.59 -1.51
CA ALA A 470 -8.04 -20.71 -2.28
C ALA A 470 -6.96 -21.32 -3.20
N GLU A 471 -6.15 -20.50 -3.83
CA GLU A 471 -5.01 -20.95 -4.63
C GLU A 471 -3.95 -21.66 -3.79
N LEU A 472 -3.57 -21.08 -2.65
CA LEU A 472 -2.61 -21.69 -1.73
C LEU A 472 -3.12 -23.02 -1.14
N ILE A 473 -4.41 -23.13 -0.83
CA ILE A 473 -5.04 -24.39 -0.40
C ILE A 473 -4.97 -25.42 -1.52
N SER A 474 -5.23 -25.03 -2.77
CA SER A 474 -5.10 -25.92 -3.93
C SER A 474 -3.66 -26.41 -4.10
N GLN A 475 -2.68 -25.51 -3.94
CA GLN A 475 -1.25 -25.87 -3.96
C GLN A 475 -0.90 -26.83 -2.82
N ALA A 476 -1.43 -26.62 -1.61
CA ALA A 476 -1.24 -27.51 -0.47
C ALA A 476 -1.77 -28.92 -0.76
N LEU A 477 -2.97 -29.04 -1.32
CA LEU A 477 -3.57 -30.32 -1.70
C LEU A 477 -2.77 -31.01 -2.80
N LYS A 478 -2.26 -30.27 -3.79
CA LYS A 478 -1.38 -30.81 -4.82
C LYS A 478 -0.08 -31.37 -4.24
N ILE A 479 0.57 -30.63 -3.33
CA ILE A 479 1.77 -31.11 -2.62
C ILE A 479 1.44 -32.36 -1.82
N GLN A 480 0.27 -32.45 -1.18
CA GLN A 480 -0.17 -33.64 -0.46
C GLN A 480 -0.30 -34.84 -1.39
N TYR A 481 -0.95 -34.68 -2.54
CA TYR A 481 -1.11 -35.74 -3.53
C TYR A 481 0.26 -36.23 -4.08
N GLU A 482 1.13 -35.31 -4.48
CA GLU A 482 2.49 -35.64 -4.97
C GLU A 482 3.32 -36.34 -3.88
N THR A 483 3.14 -35.93 -2.61
CA THR A 483 3.80 -36.56 -1.45
C THR A 483 3.38 -38.01 -1.26
N LEU A 484 2.09 -38.31 -1.41
CA LEU A 484 1.57 -39.67 -1.29
C LEU A 484 2.10 -40.57 -2.44
N GLY A 485 2.11 -40.03 -3.67
CA GLY A 485 2.64 -40.73 -4.81
C GLY A 485 4.15 -41.02 -4.70
N ALA A 486 4.93 -40.03 -4.26
CA ALA A 486 6.37 -40.18 -4.04
C ALA A 486 6.69 -41.14 -2.88
N GLU A 487 5.94 -41.10 -1.80
CA GLU A 487 6.08 -42.04 -0.67
C GLU A 487 5.77 -43.49 -1.11
N LYS A 488 4.67 -43.69 -1.87
CA LYS A 488 4.31 -45.00 -2.45
C LYS A 488 5.45 -45.54 -3.34
N ALA A 489 5.95 -44.72 -4.25
CA ALA A 489 7.04 -45.11 -5.13
C ALA A 489 8.32 -45.50 -4.35
N LEU A 490 8.61 -44.79 -3.28
CA LEU A 490 9.75 -45.08 -2.42
C LEU A 490 9.60 -46.40 -1.64
N LEU A 491 8.38 -46.71 -1.18
CA LEU A 491 8.04 -47.94 -0.52
C LEU A 491 8.10 -49.13 -1.51
N GLN A 492 7.56 -48.99 -2.71
CA GLN A 492 7.63 -50.00 -3.76
C GLN A 492 9.08 -50.30 -4.17
N ALA A 493 9.91 -49.28 -4.35
CA ALA A 493 11.33 -49.45 -4.66
C ALA A 493 12.12 -50.13 -3.50
N SER A 494 11.69 -49.90 -2.26
CA SER A 494 12.29 -50.59 -1.10
C SER A 494 11.84 -52.06 -0.98
N ALA A 495 10.58 -52.33 -1.32
CA ALA A 495 10.03 -53.70 -1.30
C ALA A 495 10.66 -54.56 -2.40
N SER A 496 10.85 -54.05 -3.61
CA SER A 496 11.53 -54.78 -4.71
C SER A 496 13.03 -55.03 -4.45
N GLN A 497 13.69 -54.27 -3.59
CA GLN A 497 15.06 -54.51 -3.17
C GLN A 497 15.17 -55.47 -1.97
N GLN A 498 14.11 -55.71 -1.22
CA GLN A 498 14.13 -56.64 -0.07
C GLN A 498 14.04 -58.12 -0.42
N GLY A 499 13.81 -58.47 -1.69
CA GLY A 499 13.85 -59.88 -2.13
C GLY A 499 15.25 -60.54 -2.07
N SER A 500 16.28 -59.85 -1.62
CA SER A 500 17.69 -60.34 -1.63
C SER A 500 18.53 -59.89 -0.42
N PHE A 501 17.93 -59.73 0.79
CA PHE A 501 18.76 -59.33 1.95
C PHE A 501 18.45 -60.18 3.19
N THR A 502 19.39 -61.02 3.58
CA THR A 502 19.58 -61.58 4.92
C THR A 502 19.71 -60.45 5.94
N MET A 503 18.93 -60.56 7.04
CA MET A 503 18.96 -59.61 8.16
C MET A 503 20.35 -59.42 8.73
N LYS A 504 21.04 -58.37 8.38
CA LYS A 504 22.13 -57.87 9.22
C LYS A 504 21.57 -56.98 10.29
N SER A 505 21.68 -57.39 11.54
CA SER A 505 21.28 -56.63 12.73
C SER A 505 21.81 -55.21 12.66
N SER A 506 20.94 -54.21 12.68
CA SER A 506 21.35 -52.82 12.70
C SER A 506 21.98 -52.51 14.06
N ARG A 507 23.29 -52.54 14.14
CA ARG A 507 24.01 -51.91 15.26
C ARG A 507 23.54 -50.48 15.37
N ARG A 508 22.84 -50.17 16.49
CA ARG A 508 22.50 -48.78 16.89
C ARG A 508 23.78 -47.96 16.84
N ARG A 509 23.99 -47.19 15.76
CA ARG A 509 25.06 -46.17 15.69
C ARG A 509 24.82 -45.20 16.83
N LYS A 510 25.71 -45.26 17.85
CA LYS A 510 25.78 -44.22 18.89
C LYS A 510 25.73 -42.86 18.18
N ARG A 511 24.74 -42.05 18.52
CA ARG A 511 24.71 -40.64 18.11
C ARG A 511 25.97 -39.99 18.65
N ASN A 512 26.95 -39.75 17.78
CA ASN A 512 28.05 -38.85 18.12
C ASN A 512 27.41 -37.50 18.44
N ARG A 513 27.36 -37.17 19.72
CA ARG A 513 27.10 -35.79 20.17
C ARG A 513 28.24 -34.97 19.56
N ILE A 514 27.91 -34.08 18.62
CA ILE A 514 28.84 -33.08 18.14
C ILE A 514 29.03 -32.14 19.31
N THR A 515 30.11 -32.27 20.04
CA THR A 515 30.60 -31.26 20.96
C THR A 515 31.04 -30.08 20.11
N VAL A 516 30.28 -28.97 20.17
CA VAL A 516 30.71 -27.69 19.63
C VAL A 516 31.66 -27.12 20.68
N ALA A 517 32.93 -27.00 20.35
CA ALA A 517 33.87 -26.21 21.17
C ALA A 517 33.42 -24.75 21.07
N ALA A 518 32.86 -24.24 22.14
CA ALA A 518 32.58 -22.80 22.28
C ALA A 518 33.82 -22.19 22.98
N PRO A 519 34.24 -20.96 22.61
CA PRO A 519 35.19 -20.20 23.41
C PRO A 519 34.70 -20.07 24.86
N ASP A 520 35.58 -19.95 25.83
CA ASP A 520 35.27 -19.96 27.26
C ASP A 520 34.27 -18.87 27.71
N ASP A 521 34.13 -17.82 26.89
CA ASP A 521 33.20 -16.70 27.11
C ASP A 521 31.79 -16.96 26.57
N TYR A 522 31.52 -18.13 25.92
CA TYR A 522 30.23 -18.43 25.30
C TYR A 522 29.58 -19.67 25.90
N VAL A 523 28.32 -19.52 26.31
CA VAL A 523 27.50 -20.66 26.77
C VAL A 523 26.76 -21.26 25.56
N PHE A 524 26.98 -22.53 25.27
CA PHE A 524 26.27 -23.24 24.20
C PHE A 524 24.98 -23.89 24.75
N TRP A 525 23.84 -23.43 24.24
CA TRP A 525 22.55 -24.03 24.49
C TRP A 525 22.10 -24.85 23.27
N PRO A 526 21.80 -26.17 23.44
CA PRO A 526 21.31 -26.97 22.33
C PRO A 526 19.94 -26.48 21.90
N PHE A 527 19.81 -26.10 20.60
CA PHE A 527 18.57 -25.61 20.02
C PHE A 527 17.48 -26.70 20.05
N GLN A 528 16.39 -26.47 20.78
CA GLN A 528 15.23 -27.36 20.91
C GLN A 528 13.98 -26.85 20.20
N GLY A 529 14.05 -25.71 19.50
CA GLY A 529 12.95 -25.09 18.78
C GLY A 529 12.48 -23.77 19.39
N GLU A 530 13.21 -23.24 20.35
CA GLU A 530 13.00 -21.96 21.01
C GLU A 530 13.26 -20.79 20.06
N TYR A 531 12.82 -19.60 20.49
CA TYR A 531 12.98 -18.35 19.74
C TYR A 531 13.76 -17.32 20.54
N TRP A 532 14.99 -17.11 20.15
CA TRP A 532 15.85 -16.04 20.70
C TRP A 532 15.75 -14.78 19.83
N VAL A 533 15.51 -13.63 20.48
CA VAL A 533 15.26 -12.37 19.77
C VAL A 533 16.44 -11.98 18.88
N ASP A 534 17.67 -12.14 19.35
CA ASP A 534 18.93 -11.85 18.65
C ASP A 534 19.22 -12.79 17.48
N GLU A 535 18.74 -14.03 17.53
CA GLU A 535 18.93 -15.04 16.49
C GLU A 535 17.88 -15.03 15.39
N LEU A 536 16.79 -14.29 15.55
CA LEU A 536 15.76 -14.21 14.53
C LEU A 536 16.35 -13.78 13.17
N GLY A 537 16.10 -14.58 12.15
CA GLY A 537 16.64 -14.39 10.81
C GLY A 537 17.99 -15.08 10.54
N PHE A 538 18.63 -15.65 11.58
CA PHE A 538 19.92 -16.34 11.47
C PHE A 538 19.83 -17.85 11.70
N TYR A 539 18.71 -18.37 12.17
CA TYR A 539 18.51 -19.81 12.35
C TYR A 539 18.87 -20.63 11.12
N ARG A 540 19.41 -21.82 11.35
CA ARG A 540 19.80 -22.76 10.31
C ARG A 540 19.45 -24.17 10.71
N TYR A 541 18.71 -24.88 9.86
CA TYR A 541 18.34 -26.27 10.09
C TYR A 541 19.31 -27.23 9.41
N ARG A 542 19.74 -28.28 10.09
CA ARG A 542 20.37 -29.46 9.48
C ARG A 542 19.29 -30.42 8.99
N VAL A 543 18.99 -30.39 7.70
CA VAL A 543 18.03 -31.32 7.09
C VAL A 543 18.80 -32.35 6.28
N ARG A 544 18.90 -33.57 6.83
CA ARG A 544 19.42 -34.71 6.05
C ARG A 544 18.31 -35.16 5.08
N GLY A 545 18.65 -35.34 3.79
CA GLY A 545 17.74 -35.94 2.82
C GLY A 545 17.54 -37.42 3.10
N GLU A 546 16.34 -37.89 2.87
CA GLU A 546 15.99 -39.31 2.88
C GLU A 546 15.82 -39.85 1.45
N CYS A 547 16.04 -39.02 0.43
CA CYS A 547 16.04 -39.44 -0.96
C CYS A 547 17.17 -40.47 -1.15
N LYS A 548 16.85 -41.69 -1.57
CA LYS A 548 17.84 -42.60 -2.12
C LYS A 548 18.32 -41.98 -3.43
N LYS A 549 19.66 -41.87 -3.60
CA LYS A 549 20.26 -41.47 -4.87
C LYS A 549 20.10 -42.59 -5.88
#